data_76821c05fe9f989b14080ddeec34271e
#
_entry.id   76821c05fe9f989b14080ddeec34271e
#
_cell.length_a   1.000
_cell.length_b   1.000
_cell.length_c   1.000
_cell.angle_alpha   90.00
_cell.angle_beta   90.00
_cell.angle_gamma   90.00
#
_symmetry.space_group_name_H-M   'P 1'
#
loop_
_entity.id
_entity.type
_entity.pdbx_description
1 polymer ?
#
loop_
_entity_poly.entity_id
_entity_poly.type
_entity_poly.pdbx_seq_one_letter_code
_entity_poly.pdbx_strand_id
1 'polypeptide(L)'
;MLSEFGKFSRKLRIDRDELLIDMAQKLGVKPAFLSAVEFGKKQIPKSWKDEIAKIYKLDDEQKKQLEEAINRSTKSIKIILGNRNNEDKDLLFAFVRKLDSLDTEDKEKISKILENDDNHGSEGVEEE
;
A
#
# COMPACT_ATOMS: atom_id res chain seq x y z
N MET A 1 -3.99 -15.80 9.26
CA MET A 1 -3.19 -14.77 9.92
C MET A 1 -3.52 -13.39 9.34
N LEU A 2 -3.65 -12.40 10.17
CA LEU A 2 -3.91 -11.04 9.71
C LEU A 2 -2.73 -10.50 8.90
N SER A 3 -3.02 -9.85 7.78
CA SER A 3 -2.03 -9.09 7.04
C SER A 3 -1.64 -7.82 7.80
N GLU A 4 -0.61 -7.13 7.36
CA GLU A 4 -0.23 -5.85 7.97
C GLU A 4 -1.38 -4.84 7.88
N PHE A 5 -2.09 -4.81 6.74
CA PHE A 5 -3.30 -4.01 6.59
C PHE A 5 -4.37 -4.43 7.60
N GLY A 6 -4.57 -5.74 7.77
CA GLY A 6 -5.56 -6.25 8.71
C GLY A 6 -5.27 -5.83 10.14
N LYS A 7 -4.00 -5.83 10.53
CA LYS A 7 -3.59 -5.38 11.86
C LYS A 7 -3.88 -3.89 12.05
N PHE A 8 -3.54 -3.08 11.07
CA PHE A 8 -3.83 -1.65 11.09
C PHE A 8 -5.33 -1.39 11.19
N SER A 9 -6.10 -2.06 10.35
CA SER A 9 -7.55 -1.93 10.30
C SER A 9 -8.20 -2.29 11.63
N ARG A 10 -7.80 -3.41 12.21
CA ARG A 10 -8.31 -3.87 13.50
C ARG A 10 -7.96 -2.90 14.63
N LYS A 11 -6.72 -2.41 14.65
CA LYS A 11 -6.30 -1.43 15.67
C LYS A 11 -7.13 -0.16 15.56
N LEU A 12 -7.40 0.28 14.35
CA LEU A 12 -8.20 1.47 14.09
C LEU A 12 -9.60 1.32 14.72
N ARG A 13 -10.20 0.13 14.58
CA ARG A 13 -11.50 -0.14 15.19
C ARG A 13 -11.41 -0.21 16.71
N ILE A 14 -10.39 -0.88 17.25
CA ILE A 14 -10.20 -1.01 18.69
C ILE A 14 -10.10 0.38 19.33
N ASP A 15 -9.31 1.26 18.74
CA ASP A 15 -9.11 2.62 19.26
C ASP A 15 -10.41 3.44 19.25
N ARG A 16 -11.39 3.04 18.47
CA ARG A 16 -12.66 3.76 18.32
C ARG A 16 -13.87 2.99 18.83
N ASP A 17 -13.63 1.88 19.52
CA ASP A 17 -14.70 1.01 20.04
C ASP A 17 -15.67 0.56 18.95
N GLU A 18 -15.13 0.26 17.77
CA GLU A 18 -15.93 -0.22 16.64
C GLU A 18 -15.80 -1.72 16.46
N LEU A 19 -16.87 -2.32 15.96
CA LEU A 19 -16.89 -3.71 15.55
C LEU A 19 -16.57 -3.83 14.05
N LEU A 20 -16.26 -5.02 13.61
CA LEU A 20 -16.02 -5.31 12.19
C LEU A 20 -17.21 -4.84 11.33
N ILE A 21 -18.43 -5.13 11.79
CA ILE A 21 -19.64 -4.76 11.06
C ILE A 21 -19.76 -3.23 10.89
N ASP A 22 -19.32 -2.48 11.89
CA ASP A 22 -19.38 -1.01 11.82
C ASP A 22 -18.47 -0.48 10.73
N MET A 23 -17.25 -0.97 10.68
CA MET A 23 -16.29 -0.56 9.64
C MET A 23 -16.76 -1.01 8.26
N ALA A 24 -17.25 -2.23 8.15
CA ALA A 24 -17.75 -2.74 6.87
C ALA A 24 -18.88 -1.87 6.34
N GLN A 25 -19.78 -1.45 7.22
CA GLN A 25 -20.87 -0.57 6.83
C GLN A 25 -20.36 0.78 6.33
N LYS A 26 -19.38 1.35 7.02
CA LYS A 26 -18.79 2.62 6.61
C LYS A 26 -18.09 2.51 5.24
N LEU A 27 -17.50 1.36 4.95
CA LEU A 27 -16.84 1.12 3.68
C LEU A 27 -17.78 0.62 2.58
N GLY A 28 -19.05 0.40 2.94
CA GLY A 28 -20.05 -0.05 1.97
C GLY A 28 -19.84 -1.49 1.50
N VAL A 29 -19.28 -2.35 2.33
CA VAL A 29 -19.03 -3.75 2.00
C VAL A 29 -19.61 -4.67 3.06
N LYS A 30 -19.70 -5.95 2.72
CA LYS A 30 -20.15 -6.95 3.69
C LYS A 30 -19.03 -7.25 4.70
N PRO A 31 -19.37 -7.56 5.97
CA PRO A 31 -18.37 -7.91 6.96
C PRO A 31 -17.45 -9.06 6.51
N ALA A 32 -18.00 -10.07 5.84
CA ALA A 32 -17.20 -11.19 5.34
C ALA A 32 -16.14 -10.74 4.33
N PHE A 33 -16.46 -9.75 3.49
CA PHE A 33 -15.50 -9.20 2.54
C PHE A 33 -14.38 -8.47 3.25
N LEU A 34 -14.73 -7.60 4.20
CA LEU A 34 -13.72 -6.88 4.99
C LEU A 34 -12.79 -7.86 5.71
N SER A 35 -13.37 -8.88 6.34
CA SER A 35 -12.59 -9.92 7.01
C SER A 35 -11.62 -10.61 6.04
N ALA A 36 -12.11 -10.97 4.85
CA ALA A 36 -11.28 -11.63 3.84
C ALA A 36 -10.11 -10.75 3.40
N VAL A 37 -10.34 -9.45 3.24
CA VAL A 37 -9.28 -8.50 2.89
C VAL A 37 -8.26 -8.41 4.04
N GLU A 38 -8.74 -8.33 5.28
CA GLU A 38 -7.85 -8.23 6.45
C GLU A 38 -6.96 -9.46 6.61
N PHE A 39 -7.45 -10.64 6.20
CA PHE A 39 -6.67 -11.87 6.25
C PHE A 39 -5.86 -12.12 4.97
N GLY A 40 -5.85 -11.17 4.05
CA GLY A 40 -5.07 -11.28 2.82
C GLY A 40 -5.64 -12.24 1.78
N LYS A 41 -6.89 -12.67 1.95
CA LYS A 41 -7.57 -13.58 1.01
C LYS A 41 -8.17 -12.85 -0.18
N LYS A 42 -8.40 -11.56 -0.05
CA LYS A 42 -8.91 -10.69 -1.11
C LYS A 42 -8.01 -9.47 -1.20
N GLN A 43 -7.92 -8.92 -2.40
CA GLN A 43 -7.13 -7.70 -2.62
C GLN A 43 -7.77 -6.51 -1.93
N ILE A 44 -6.93 -5.59 -1.47
CA ILE A 44 -7.39 -4.34 -0.89
C ILE A 44 -7.91 -3.46 -2.04
N PRO A 45 -9.18 -3.02 -1.99
CA PRO A 45 -9.68 -2.11 -3.03
C PRO A 45 -8.84 -0.84 -3.12
N LYS A 46 -8.59 -0.37 -4.33
CA LYS A 46 -7.73 0.79 -4.57
C LYS A 46 -8.23 2.05 -3.88
N SER A 47 -9.55 2.19 -3.75
CA SER A 47 -10.15 3.37 -3.14
C SER A 47 -10.03 3.40 -1.62
N TRP A 48 -9.70 2.28 -0.98
CA TRP A 48 -9.73 2.21 0.48
C TRP A 48 -8.70 3.08 1.17
N LYS A 49 -7.55 3.30 0.57
CA LYS A 49 -6.54 4.19 1.16
C LYS A 49 -7.13 5.57 1.44
N ASP A 50 -7.77 6.16 0.45
CA ASP A 50 -8.37 7.48 0.59
C ASP A 50 -9.65 7.45 1.40
N GLU A 51 -10.49 6.43 1.21
CA GLU A 51 -11.75 6.30 1.94
C GLU A 51 -11.52 6.14 3.44
N ILE A 52 -10.60 5.25 3.82
CA ILE A 52 -10.30 5.03 5.24
C ILE A 52 -9.71 6.28 5.86
N ALA A 53 -8.78 6.93 5.16
CA ALA A 53 -8.19 8.17 5.66
C ALA A 53 -9.24 9.24 5.90
N LYS A 54 -10.22 9.35 5.01
CA LYS A 54 -11.29 10.34 5.11
C LYS A 54 -12.30 9.97 6.21
N ILE A 55 -12.78 8.73 6.20
CA ILE A 55 -13.79 8.28 7.15
C ILE A 55 -13.29 8.38 8.58
N TYR A 56 -12.06 7.97 8.81
CA TYR A 56 -11.47 7.94 10.15
C TYR A 56 -10.66 9.17 10.49
N LYS A 57 -10.64 10.16 9.59
CA LYS A 57 -9.95 11.45 9.79
C LYS A 57 -8.51 11.26 10.25
N LEU A 58 -7.78 10.45 9.51
CA LEU A 58 -6.40 10.13 9.84
C LEU A 58 -5.49 11.35 9.67
N ASP A 59 -4.56 11.52 10.61
CA ASP A 59 -3.52 12.53 10.46
C ASP A 59 -2.44 12.05 9.48
N ASP A 60 -1.45 12.90 9.21
CA ASP A 60 -0.41 12.58 8.23
C ASP A 60 0.39 11.33 8.60
N GLU A 61 0.69 11.17 9.88
CA GLU A 61 1.43 9.99 10.35
C GLU A 61 0.60 8.71 10.18
N GLN A 62 -0.68 8.78 10.53
CA GLN A 62 -1.58 7.63 10.37
C GLN A 62 -1.79 7.29 8.90
N LYS A 63 -1.89 8.30 8.03
CA LYS A 63 -1.99 8.07 6.58
C LYS A 63 -0.76 7.34 6.06
N LYS A 64 0.42 7.74 6.54
CA LYS A 64 1.67 7.09 6.16
C LYS A 64 1.70 5.64 6.62
N GLN A 65 1.27 5.39 7.86
CA GLN A 65 1.19 4.04 8.41
C GLN A 65 0.21 3.18 7.62
N LEU A 66 -0.93 3.74 7.23
CA LEU A 66 -1.91 3.04 6.39
C LEU A 66 -1.31 2.68 5.03
N GLU A 67 -0.64 3.63 4.39
CA GLU A 67 0.01 3.38 3.11
C GLU A 67 1.05 2.28 3.20
N GLU A 68 1.90 2.32 4.23
CA GLU A 68 2.89 1.28 4.46
C GLU A 68 2.25 -0.09 4.69
N ALA A 69 1.16 -0.13 5.47
CA ALA A 69 0.46 -1.37 5.73
C ALA A 69 -0.15 -1.96 4.46
N ILE A 70 -0.75 -1.11 3.63
CA ILE A 70 -1.30 -1.53 2.34
C ILE A 70 -0.18 -2.07 1.45
N ASN A 71 0.93 -1.34 1.34
CA ASN A 71 2.05 -1.75 0.49
C ASN A 71 2.63 -3.09 0.92
N ARG A 72 2.78 -3.31 2.22
CA ARG A 72 3.31 -4.57 2.75
C ARG A 72 2.35 -5.74 2.57
N SER A 73 1.06 -5.46 2.42
CA SER A 73 0.05 -6.49 2.19
C SER A 73 -0.21 -6.73 0.71
N THR A 74 0.29 -5.85 -0.15
CA THR A 74 0.09 -5.94 -1.60
C THR A 74 1.02 -6.99 -2.19
N LYS A 75 0.47 -7.88 -3.01
CA LYS A 75 1.23 -9.00 -3.58
C LYS A 75 1.70 -8.74 -5.00
N SER A 76 1.09 -7.77 -5.68
CA SER A 76 1.46 -7.45 -7.05
C SER A 76 1.33 -5.95 -7.29
N ILE A 77 2.19 -5.44 -8.17
CA ILE A 77 2.18 -4.04 -8.57
C ILE A 77 2.11 -4.01 -10.10
N LYS A 78 1.22 -3.18 -10.61
CA LYS A 78 1.14 -2.95 -12.05
C LYS A 78 1.71 -1.58 -12.37
N ILE A 79 2.67 -1.55 -13.27
CA ILE A 79 3.28 -0.30 -13.71
C ILE A 79 2.96 -0.13 -15.19
N ILE A 80 2.29 0.97 -15.51
CA ILE A 80 1.96 1.29 -16.89
C ILE A 80 3.14 2.03 -17.51
N LEU A 81 3.78 1.41 -18.49
CA LEU A 81 4.96 2.00 -19.13
C LEU A 81 4.57 3.09 -20.12
N GLY A 82 3.51 2.87 -20.87
CA GLY A 82 3.00 3.87 -21.80
C GLY A 82 4.09 4.44 -22.71
N ASN A 83 4.17 5.76 -22.75
CA ASN A 83 5.13 6.48 -23.57
C ASN A 83 6.41 6.88 -22.82
N ARG A 84 6.73 6.17 -21.74
CA ARG A 84 7.98 6.42 -21.02
C ARG A 84 9.16 6.22 -21.95
N ASN A 85 10.24 6.98 -21.74
CA ASN A 85 11.43 6.84 -22.56
C ASN A 85 12.13 5.51 -22.31
N ASN A 86 13.06 5.17 -23.20
CA ASN A 86 13.75 3.88 -23.11
C ASN A 86 14.63 3.79 -21.87
N GLU A 87 15.20 4.88 -21.44
CA GLU A 87 16.05 4.91 -20.25
C GLU A 87 15.26 4.49 -19.01
N ASP A 88 14.04 5.02 -18.84
CA ASP A 88 13.17 4.65 -17.73
C ASP A 88 12.77 3.18 -17.78
N LYS A 89 12.41 2.70 -18.97
CA LYS A 89 12.03 1.31 -19.16
C LYS A 89 13.19 0.36 -18.83
N ASP A 90 14.37 0.69 -19.32
CA ASP A 90 15.57 -0.12 -19.07
C ASP A 90 15.88 -0.18 -17.58
N LEU A 91 15.76 0.96 -16.89
CA LEU A 91 15.99 1.03 -15.44
C LEU A 91 15.01 0.16 -14.66
N LEU A 92 13.72 0.23 -15.01
CA LEU A 92 12.69 -0.57 -14.35
C LEU A 92 12.95 -2.06 -14.53
N PHE A 93 13.23 -2.49 -15.75
CA PHE A 93 13.49 -3.90 -16.02
C PHE A 93 14.77 -4.38 -15.35
N ALA A 94 15.79 -3.55 -15.31
CA ALA A 94 17.03 -3.88 -14.63
C ALA A 94 16.79 -4.05 -13.13
N PHE A 95 16.02 -3.16 -12.52
CA PHE A 95 15.68 -3.24 -11.10
C PHE A 95 14.92 -4.53 -10.80
N VAL A 96 13.90 -4.84 -11.59
CA VAL A 96 13.10 -6.05 -11.39
C VAL A 96 13.97 -7.31 -11.47
N ARG A 97 14.85 -7.37 -12.48
CA ARG A 97 15.74 -8.53 -12.64
C ARG A 97 16.71 -8.70 -11.48
N LYS A 98 17.18 -7.59 -10.92
CA LYS A 98 18.23 -7.61 -9.91
C LYS A 98 17.71 -7.65 -8.47
N LEU A 99 16.41 -7.42 -8.28
CA LEU A 99 15.85 -7.24 -6.93
C LEU A 99 16.25 -8.36 -5.99
N ASP A 100 16.14 -9.61 -6.43
CA ASP A 100 16.43 -10.76 -5.58
C ASP A 100 17.92 -10.92 -5.27
N SER A 101 18.79 -10.31 -6.05
CA SER A 101 20.25 -10.42 -5.87
C SER A 101 20.88 -9.20 -5.19
N LEU A 102 20.08 -8.17 -4.88
CA LEU A 102 20.58 -7.00 -4.18
C LEU A 102 20.86 -7.35 -2.71
N ASP A 103 22.02 -6.94 -2.22
CA ASP A 103 22.33 -7.11 -0.81
C ASP A 103 21.78 -5.92 0.01
N THR A 104 21.96 -5.99 1.32
CA THR A 104 21.44 -4.96 2.23
C THR A 104 22.05 -3.58 1.91
N GLU A 105 23.33 -3.54 1.61
CA GLU A 105 24.01 -2.28 1.30
C GLU A 105 23.44 -1.65 0.04
N ASP A 106 23.24 -2.45 -1.02
CA ASP A 106 22.66 -1.97 -2.27
C ASP A 106 21.25 -1.41 -2.04
N LYS A 107 20.44 -2.15 -1.27
CA LYS A 107 19.07 -1.73 -0.95
C LYS A 107 19.06 -0.41 -0.19
N GLU A 108 19.96 -0.23 0.75
CA GLU A 108 20.05 1.01 1.50
C GLU A 108 20.41 2.20 0.61
N LYS A 109 21.35 2.00 -0.32
CA LYS A 109 21.72 3.05 -1.27
C LYS A 109 20.55 3.45 -2.16
N ILE A 110 19.81 2.47 -2.66
CA ILE A 110 18.63 2.72 -3.50
C ILE A 110 17.57 3.45 -2.68
N SER A 111 17.32 3.00 -1.45
CA SER A 111 16.34 3.63 -0.57
C SER A 111 16.68 5.10 -0.32
N LYS A 112 17.95 5.42 -0.11
CA LYS A 112 18.37 6.80 0.11
C LYS A 112 18.12 7.68 -1.11
N ILE A 113 18.36 7.14 -2.30
CA ILE A 113 18.07 7.87 -3.53
C ILE A 113 16.59 8.19 -3.64
N LEU A 114 15.73 7.21 -3.31
CA LEU A 114 14.29 7.37 -3.42
C LEU A 114 13.70 8.28 -2.34
N GLU A 115 14.30 8.33 -1.17
CA GLU A 115 13.84 9.16 -0.06
C GLU A 115 14.30 10.61 -0.14
N ASN A 116 15.37 10.86 -0.87
CA ASN A 116 16.02 12.15 -0.88
C ASN A 116 15.30 13.23 -1.65
N ASP A 117 14.22 12.91 -2.31
CA ASP A 117 13.59 13.88 -3.17
C ASP A 117 12.09 13.90 -3.01
N ASP A 118 11.67 14.80 -2.16
CA ASP A 118 10.26 14.99 -1.88
C ASP A 118 9.55 15.82 -2.93
N ASN A 119 10.27 16.30 -3.94
CA ASN A 119 9.73 17.27 -4.88
C ASN A 119 9.34 16.69 -6.24
N HIS A 120 9.68 15.44 -6.48
CA HIS A 120 9.33 14.80 -7.74
C HIS A 120 8.03 14.03 -7.58
N GLY A 121 7.03 14.41 -8.33
CA GLY A 121 5.78 13.69 -8.34
C GLY A 121 5.99 12.25 -8.77
N SER A 122 5.25 11.33 -8.18
CA SER A 122 5.23 9.96 -8.64
C SER A 122 4.06 9.79 -9.59
N GLU A 123 4.35 9.32 -10.79
CA GLU A 123 3.32 9.11 -11.80
C GLU A 123 3.46 7.73 -12.42
N GLY A 124 2.34 7.17 -12.83
CA GLY A 124 2.33 5.95 -13.60
C GLY A 124 2.52 4.66 -12.82
N VAL A 125 2.41 4.71 -11.50
CA VAL A 125 2.48 3.51 -10.69
C VAL A 125 1.09 3.21 -10.12
N GLU A 126 0.60 1.99 -10.37
CA GLU A 126 -0.67 1.54 -9.84
C GLU A 126 -0.46 0.26 -9.06
N GLU A 127 -1.13 0.14 -7.92
CA GLU A 127 -1.11 -1.07 -7.10
C GLU A 127 -2.33 -1.91 -7.39
N GLU A 128 -2.13 -3.22 -7.46
CA GLU A 128 -3.22 -4.16 -7.69
C GLU A 128 -3.31 -5.20 -6.60
#